data_e1eb06194208cdf0b1d299f92820ad14
#
_entry.id   e1eb06194208cdf0b1d299f92820ad14
#
_cell.length_a   1.000
_cell.length_b   1.000
_cell.length_c   1.000
_cell.angle_alpha   90.00
_cell.angle_beta   90.00
_cell.angle_gamma   90.00
#
_symmetry.space_group_name_H-M   'P 1'
#
loop_
_entity.id
_entity.type
_entity.pdbx_description
1 polymer ?
#
loop_
_entity_poly.entity_id
_entity_poly.type
_entity_poly.pdbx_seq_one_letter_code
_entity_poly.pdbx_strand_id
1 'polypeptide(L)'
;MLEFIKQSKKRKLYCILGILYLLCIIFVANDAWLYSTPIAKLTKVETSVSGEETGTRGTKEKKYKQNIQGVILNGENKGKTISFTNEYTYTGMMKQPYHKGDKVLLNGTSKRMGSGIRGLKRDTELMILIGFLMFILIIVAGRQGALTILTVIFNVAIFAIGFWKAGDTSNVLEMCSRLVILFAVITLVGLNGIHKKTWAAVFTTLIVLVMIMGIFDVVIHHAEDLGYSTMEYLGSIENPDEIFHAEILISGLGAIMDVAVAIAASLSEIVEKKPEVTFLELFKSGREIGYDIMGTMINVLLFVFGCGLIPMCLIRMNNDVSLITIIKLHIPCELCRFLVESIGIVLAIPISILVTSVMIKVPGMFHRQKKARKVQGEGKC
;
A
#
# COMPACT_ATOMS: atom_id res chain seq x y z
N MET A 1 18.37 -3.35 38.54
CA MET A 1 17.22 -2.59 39.08
C MET A 1 16.62 -1.61 38.05
N LEU A 2 17.40 -0.75 37.40
CA LEU A 2 16.93 0.16 36.33
C LEU A 2 16.36 -0.55 35.10
N GLU A 3 16.96 -1.65 34.64
CA GLU A 3 16.44 -2.46 33.52
C GLU A 3 15.10 -3.13 33.87
N PHE A 4 14.95 -3.65 35.07
CA PHE A 4 13.73 -4.26 35.55
C PHE A 4 12.57 -3.25 35.64
N ILE A 5 12.84 -2.01 36.08
CA ILE A 5 11.88 -0.91 36.10
C ILE A 5 11.49 -0.49 34.68
N LYS A 6 12.45 -0.44 33.75
CA LYS A 6 12.24 -0.11 32.34
C LYS A 6 11.42 -1.19 31.62
N GLN A 7 11.65 -2.45 31.95
CA GLN A 7 10.89 -3.60 31.42
C GLN A 7 9.46 -3.66 31.99
N SER A 8 9.26 -3.32 33.27
CA SER A 8 7.95 -3.20 33.90
C SER A 8 7.11 -2.06 33.29
N LYS A 9 7.72 -0.90 33.03
CA LYS A 9 7.05 0.23 32.36
C LYS A 9 6.63 -0.10 30.94
N LYS A 10 7.47 -0.79 30.16
CA LYS A 10 7.13 -1.22 28.80
C LYS A 10 5.97 -2.23 28.81
N ARG A 11 5.97 -3.19 29.73
CA ARG A 11 4.88 -4.17 29.87
C ARG A 11 3.56 -3.50 30.21
N LYS A 12 3.55 -2.52 31.11
CA LYS A 12 2.35 -1.72 31.41
C LYS A 12 1.86 -0.96 30.19
N LEU A 13 2.76 -0.34 29.41
CA LEU A 13 2.41 0.36 28.17
C LEU A 13 1.74 -0.57 27.15
N TYR A 14 2.29 -1.76 26.93
CA TYR A 14 1.71 -2.73 25.98
C TYR A 14 0.35 -3.27 26.45
N CYS A 15 0.15 -3.47 27.76
CA CYS A 15 -1.16 -3.81 28.31
C CYS A 15 -2.18 -2.69 28.09
N ILE A 16 -1.80 -1.43 28.32
CA ILE A 16 -2.66 -0.27 28.08
C ILE A 16 -3.04 -0.16 26.60
N LEU A 17 -2.06 -0.32 25.69
CA LEU A 17 -2.30 -0.32 24.24
C LEU A 17 -3.24 -1.46 23.82
N GLY A 18 -3.06 -2.65 24.39
CA GLY A 18 -3.95 -3.78 24.12
C GLY A 18 -5.40 -3.52 24.62
N ILE A 19 -5.56 -2.94 25.80
CA ILE A 19 -6.87 -2.56 26.33
C ILE A 19 -7.50 -1.47 25.45
N LEU A 20 -6.72 -0.45 25.06
CA LEU A 20 -7.20 0.61 24.17
C LEU A 20 -7.64 0.06 22.82
N TYR A 21 -6.88 -0.86 22.24
CA TYR A 21 -7.23 -1.54 20.99
C TYR A 21 -8.55 -2.33 21.11
N LEU A 22 -8.74 -3.08 22.19
CA LEU A 22 -10.00 -3.79 22.45
C LEU A 22 -11.17 -2.81 22.62
N LEU A 23 -10.97 -1.70 23.31
CA LEU A 23 -11.99 -0.66 23.45
C LEU A 23 -12.35 -0.03 22.10
N CYS A 24 -11.36 0.20 21.22
CA CYS A 24 -11.61 0.69 19.87
C CYS A 24 -12.44 -0.32 19.04
N ILE A 25 -12.17 -1.62 19.13
CA ILE A 25 -12.97 -2.65 18.45
C ILE A 25 -14.41 -2.62 18.96
N ILE A 26 -14.62 -2.60 20.29
CA ILE A 26 -15.95 -2.55 20.90
C ILE A 26 -16.69 -1.28 20.47
N PHE A 27 -16.00 -0.15 20.42
CA PHE A 27 -16.55 1.13 19.98
C PHE A 27 -17.03 1.06 18.54
N VAL A 28 -16.15 0.65 17.59
CA VAL A 28 -16.48 0.53 16.16
C VAL A 28 -17.57 -0.52 15.94
N ALA A 29 -17.58 -1.59 16.72
CA ALA A 29 -18.66 -2.57 16.65
C ALA A 29 -20.03 -1.98 17.03
N ASN A 30 -20.08 -0.92 17.84
CA ASN A 30 -21.33 -0.33 18.35
C ASN A 30 -21.56 1.14 17.92
N ASP A 31 -20.86 1.63 16.93
CA ASP A 31 -20.85 3.00 16.44
C ASP A 31 -21.98 3.34 15.46
N ALA A 32 -23.02 2.51 15.35
CA ALA A 32 -24.12 2.72 14.42
C ALA A 32 -24.75 4.12 14.51
N TRP A 33 -24.71 4.75 15.66
CA TRP A 33 -25.23 6.11 15.92
C TRP A 33 -24.42 7.22 15.23
N LEU A 34 -23.17 6.96 14.85
CA LEU A 34 -22.31 7.92 14.12
C LEU A 34 -22.65 8.01 12.64
N TYR A 35 -23.38 7.04 12.12
CA TYR A 35 -23.67 6.94 10.70
C TYR A 35 -24.92 7.74 10.33
N SER A 36 -24.80 8.56 9.28
CA SER A 36 -25.94 9.21 8.62
C SER A 36 -26.77 8.24 7.77
N THR A 37 -26.14 7.14 7.33
CA THR A 37 -26.79 6.05 6.57
C THR A 37 -27.46 5.09 7.54
N PRO A 38 -28.69 4.63 7.27
CA PRO A 38 -29.36 3.66 8.11
C PRO A 38 -28.59 2.34 8.14
N ILE A 39 -28.39 1.77 9.34
CA ILE A 39 -27.75 0.48 9.55
C ILE A 39 -28.77 -0.49 10.13
N ALA A 40 -28.84 -1.70 9.58
CA ALA A 40 -29.64 -2.78 10.13
C ALA A 40 -28.79 -3.95 10.56
N LYS A 41 -29.18 -4.58 11.68
CA LYS A 41 -28.65 -5.89 12.10
C LYS A 41 -29.60 -6.98 11.64
N LEU A 42 -29.07 -7.96 10.91
CA LEU A 42 -29.85 -9.06 10.38
C LEU A 42 -30.17 -10.04 11.50
N THR A 43 -31.45 -10.30 11.71
CA THR A 43 -31.96 -11.18 12.78
C THR A 43 -32.33 -12.55 12.25
N LYS A 44 -32.81 -12.62 11.01
CA LYS A 44 -33.21 -13.86 10.35
C LYS A 44 -32.80 -13.82 8.88
N VAL A 45 -32.20 -14.90 8.42
CA VAL A 45 -31.80 -15.10 7.02
C VAL A 45 -32.17 -16.53 6.65
N GLU A 46 -33.10 -16.66 5.71
CA GLU A 46 -33.53 -17.96 5.16
C GLU A 46 -33.04 -18.04 3.72
N THR A 47 -32.25 -19.03 3.41
CA THR A 47 -31.68 -19.25 2.08
C THR A 47 -32.34 -20.45 1.43
N SER A 48 -32.81 -20.26 0.20
CA SER A 48 -33.37 -21.32 -0.65
C SER A 48 -32.68 -21.31 -2.02
N VAL A 49 -32.61 -22.48 -2.66
CA VAL A 49 -32.12 -22.54 -4.04
C VAL A 49 -33.24 -22.05 -4.94
N SER A 50 -32.93 -21.04 -5.73
CA SER A 50 -33.90 -20.37 -6.64
C SER A 50 -33.87 -20.92 -8.07
N GLY A 51 -32.76 -21.58 -8.44
CA GLY A 51 -32.55 -22.10 -9.79
C GLY A 51 -31.10 -22.38 -10.09
N GLU A 52 -30.83 -22.64 -11.35
CA GLU A 52 -29.49 -22.74 -11.91
C GLU A 52 -29.32 -21.69 -13.00
N GLU A 53 -28.19 -21.03 -13.03
CA GLU A 53 -27.78 -20.12 -14.11
C GLU A 53 -26.71 -20.82 -14.94
N THR A 54 -26.84 -20.77 -16.25
CA THR A 54 -25.85 -21.41 -17.13
C THR A 54 -24.94 -20.30 -17.68
N GLY A 55 -23.67 -20.35 -17.29
CA GLY A 55 -22.64 -19.47 -17.81
C GLY A 55 -22.31 -19.72 -19.28
N THR A 56 -21.55 -18.82 -19.88
CA THR A 56 -21.16 -18.83 -21.32
C THR A 56 -20.51 -20.14 -21.78
N ARG A 57 -19.84 -20.87 -20.87
CA ARG A 57 -19.20 -22.18 -21.16
C ARG A 57 -20.06 -23.38 -20.80
N GLY A 58 -21.37 -23.18 -20.61
CA GLY A 58 -22.23 -24.28 -20.17
C GLY A 58 -22.02 -24.72 -18.73
N THR A 59 -21.18 -24.00 -17.96
CA THR A 59 -21.03 -24.21 -16.51
C THR A 59 -22.31 -23.83 -15.80
N LYS A 60 -22.88 -24.77 -15.04
CA LYS A 60 -24.08 -24.51 -14.28
C LYS A 60 -23.73 -23.96 -12.90
N GLU A 61 -24.26 -22.80 -12.58
CA GLU A 61 -24.09 -22.16 -11.29
C GLU A 61 -25.42 -22.12 -10.54
N LYS A 62 -25.42 -22.52 -9.26
CA LYS A 62 -26.63 -22.46 -8.42
C LYS A 62 -26.93 -21.02 -8.04
N LYS A 63 -28.18 -20.63 -8.27
CA LYS A 63 -28.74 -19.35 -7.84
C LYS A 63 -29.48 -19.53 -6.53
N TYR A 64 -29.19 -18.65 -5.58
CA TYR A 64 -29.77 -18.67 -4.24
C TYR A 64 -30.64 -17.44 -4.02
N LYS A 65 -31.74 -17.62 -3.33
CA LYS A 65 -32.61 -16.55 -2.86
C LYS A 65 -32.61 -16.52 -1.34
N GLN A 66 -32.36 -15.36 -0.76
CA GLN A 66 -32.39 -15.12 0.67
C GLN A 66 -33.57 -14.22 1.02
N ASN A 67 -34.40 -14.67 1.96
CA ASN A 67 -35.38 -13.85 2.64
C ASN A 67 -34.75 -13.36 3.95
N ILE A 68 -34.55 -12.05 4.05
CA ILE A 68 -33.76 -11.43 5.11
C ILE A 68 -34.66 -10.55 5.95
N GLN A 69 -34.60 -10.70 7.26
CA GLN A 69 -35.24 -9.81 8.22
C GLN A 69 -34.16 -9.17 9.11
N GLY A 70 -34.31 -7.89 9.40
CA GLY A 70 -33.36 -7.15 10.22
C GLY A 70 -34.05 -6.06 11.03
N VAL A 71 -33.33 -5.54 12.04
CA VAL A 71 -33.76 -4.44 12.88
C VAL A 71 -32.83 -3.25 12.68
N ILE A 72 -33.39 -2.08 12.46
CA ILE A 72 -32.65 -0.84 12.27
C ILE A 72 -32.02 -0.41 13.59
N LEU A 73 -30.72 -0.04 13.54
CA LEU A 73 -29.94 0.31 14.73
C LEU A 73 -29.83 1.82 14.97
N ASN A 74 -30.05 2.67 13.93
CA ASN A 74 -29.85 4.11 14.01
C ASN A 74 -30.92 4.91 13.24
N GLY A 75 -30.90 6.23 13.42
CA GLY A 75 -31.81 7.16 12.76
C GLY A 75 -33.24 7.17 13.33
N GLU A 76 -34.15 7.87 12.65
CA GLU A 76 -35.55 8.06 13.08
C GLU A 76 -36.35 6.75 13.08
N ASN A 77 -35.88 5.75 12.32
CA ASN A 77 -36.55 4.44 12.20
C ASN A 77 -35.90 3.37 13.09
N LYS A 78 -35.08 3.75 14.09
CA LYS A 78 -34.44 2.81 15.01
C LYS A 78 -35.47 1.90 15.66
N GLY A 79 -35.18 0.59 15.69
CA GLY A 79 -36.03 -0.44 16.29
C GLY A 79 -37.09 -1.02 15.35
N LYS A 80 -37.32 -0.44 14.18
CA LYS A 80 -38.28 -0.99 13.20
C LYS A 80 -37.68 -2.21 12.52
N THR A 81 -38.52 -3.22 12.31
CA THR A 81 -38.17 -4.42 11.54
C THR A 81 -38.33 -4.13 10.04
N ILE A 82 -37.40 -4.64 9.28
CA ILE A 82 -37.36 -4.52 7.83
C ILE A 82 -37.17 -5.90 7.21
N SER A 83 -37.69 -6.07 5.99
CA SER A 83 -37.57 -7.30 5.23
C SER A 83 -37.05 -6.99 3.83
N PHE A 84 -36.14 -7.81 3.36
CA PHE A 84 -35.58 -7.73 2.00
C PHE A 84 -35.47 -9.10 1.39
N THR A 85 -35.36 -9.12 0.08
CA THR A 85 -34.98 -10.30 -0.69
C THR A 85 -33.63 -10.05 -1.32
N ASN A 86 -32.70 -10.96 -1.17
CA ASN A 86 -31.40 -10.96 -1.83
C ASN A 86 -31.30 -12.19 -2.74
N GLU A 87 -30.82 -11.99 -3.96
CA GLU A 87 -30.51 -13.09 -4.88
C GLU A 87 -29.03 -13.04 -5.20
N TYR A 88 -28.34 -14.14 -5.04
CA TYR A 88 -26.90 -14.25 -5.29
C TYR A 88 -26.58 -15.60 -5.95
N THR A 89 -25.46 -15.63 -6.66
CA THR A 89 -24.91 -16.86 -7.24
C THR A 89 -23.81 -17.43 -6.37
N TYR A 90 -23.41 -18.66 -6.57
CA TYR A 90 -22.34 -19.30 -5.80
C TYR A 90 -21.04 -18.50 -5.85
N THR A 91 -20.69 -17.95 -7.01
CA THR A 91 -19.50 -17.09 -7.18
C THR A 91 -19.59 -15.75 -6.49
N GLY A 92 -20.80 -15.29 -6.15
CA GLY A 92 -21.02 -14.01 -5.49
C GLY A 92 -20.68 -12.77 -6.35
N MET A 93 -20.50 -12.94 -7.65
CA MET A 93 -20.07 -11.84 -8.54
C MET A 93 -21.04 -10.66 -8.58
N MET A 94 -22.35 -10.93 -8.58
CA MET A 94 -23.34 -9.84 -8.63
C MET A 94 -23.76 -9.35 -7.24
N LYS A 95 -23.94 -10.27 -6.31
CA LYS A 95 -24.34 -9.99 -4.93
C LYS A 95 -23.76 -11.04 -3.99
N GLN A 96 -23.39 -10.60 -2.79
CA GLN A 96 -22.83 -11.48 -1.76
C GLN A 96 -23.92 -12.11 -0.88
N PRO A 97 -23.67 -13.28 -0.31
CA PRO A 97 -24.54 -13.85 0.71
C PRO A 97 -24.48 -13.03 2.00
N TYR A 98 -25.60 -12.98 2.71
CA TYR A 98 -25.69 -12.39 4.04
C TYR A 98 -25.96 -13.46 5.08
N HIS A 99 -25.50 -13.22 6.32
CA HIS A 99 -25.67 -14.14 7.43
C HIS A 99 -26.42 -13.48 8.60
N LYS A 100 -27.01 -14.30 9.44
CA LYS A 100 -27.62 -13.82 10.69
C LYS A 100 -26.56 -13.18 11.58
N GLY A 101 -26.83 -11.96 12.04
CA GLY A 101 -25.90 -11.17 12.86
C GLY A 101 -25.15 -10.08 12.09
N ASP A 102 -25.09 -10.18 10.76
CA ASP A 102 -24.46 -9.17 9.91
C ASP A 102 -25.08 -7.80 10.12
N LYS A 103 -24.24 -6.78 10.08
CA LYS A 103 -24.66 -5.40 10.06
C LYS A 103 -24.55 -4.87 8.62
N VAL A 104 -25.64 -4.35 8.08
CA VAL A 104 -25.74 -3.90 6.70
C VAL A 104 -26.11 -2.44 6.63
N LEU A 105 -25.50 -1.75 5.68
CA LEU A 105 -25.88 -0.39 5.30
C LEU A 105 -27.06 -0.46 4.35
N LEU A 106 -28.08 0.34 4.61
CA LEU A 106 -29.28 0.40 3.78
C LEU A 106 -29.19 1.56 2.78
N ASN A 107 -29.91 1.41 1.68
CA ASN A 107 -30.07 2.52 0.74
C ASN A 107 -30.90 3.65 1.36
N GLY A 108 -30.49 4.90 1.09
CA GLY A 108 -31.17 6.09 1.58
C GLY A 108 -30.45 6.78 2.74
N THR A 109 -31.13 7.71 3.38
CA THR A 109 -30.66 8.48 4.54
C THR A 109 -31.51 8.15 5.76
N SER A 110 -31.04 8.55 6.95
CA SER A 110 -31.77 8.36 8.21
C SER A 110 -33.23 8.84 8.17
N LYS A 111 -33.52 9.82 7.31
CA LYS A 111 -34.87 10.41 7.13
C LYS A 111 -35.67 9.75 6.01
N ARG A 112 -35.03 9.28 4.94
CA ARG A 112 -35.67 8.62 3.79
C ARG A 112 -35.02 7.27 3.54
N MET A 113 -35.70 6.21 3.90
CA MET A 113 -35.25 4.85 3.59
C MET A 113 -35.54 4.51 2.13
N GLY A 114 -34.50 4.06 1.42
CA GLY A 114 -34.65 3.39 0.13
C GLY A 114 -34.87 1.88 0.33
N SER A 115 -35.33 1.22 -0.71
CA SER A 115 -35.47 -0.24 -0.74
C SER A 115 -34.10 -0.89 -1.00
N GLY A 116 -33.68 -1.80 -0.12
CA GLY A 116 -32.54 -2.68 -0.35
C GLY A 116 -31.29 -2.38 0.49
N ILE A 117 -30.35 -3.31 0.40
CA ILE A 117 -29.06 -3.29 1.08
C ILE A 117 -28.03 -2.63 0.15
N ARG A 118 -27.28 -1.64 0.65
CA ARG A 118 -26.18 -1.00 -0.04
C ARG A 118 -24.90 -1.84 0.07
N GLY A 119 -24.68 -2.45 1.22
CA GLY A 119 -23.50 -3.27 1.47
C GLY A 119 -23.36 -3.71 2.92
N LEU A 120 -22.37 -4.54 3.20
CA LEU A 120 -21.98 -4.91 4.56
C LEU A 120 -21.23 -3.79 5.25
N LYS A 121 -21.47 -3.62 6.56
CA LYS A 121 -20.66 -2.76 7.43
C LYS A 121 -19.39 -3.54 7.81
N ARG A 122 -18.28 -3.26 7.12
CA ARG A 122 -17.01 -3.98 7.26
C ARG A 122 -15.97 -3.28 8.13
N ASP A 123 -16.30 -2.15 8.70
CA ASP A 123 -15.39 -1.32 9.50
C ASP A 123 -14.87 -2.03 10.75
N THR A 124 -15.68 -2.89 11.37
CA THR A 124 -15.25 -3.69 12.53
C THR A 124 -14.16 -4.68 12.14
N GLU A 125 -14.31 -5.38 11.00
CA GLU A 125 -13.33 -6.33 10.47
C GLU A 125 -12.05 -5.62 10.05
N LEU A 126 -12.19 -4.46 9.38
CA LEU A 126 -11.05 -3.62 9.02
C LEU A 126 -10.33 -3.09 10.27
N MET A 127 -11.08 -2.66 11.31
CA MET A 127 -10.48 -2.21 12.56
C MET A 127 -9.70 -3.32 13.27
N ILE A 128 -10.20 -4.56 13.23
CA ILE A 128 -9.48 -5.72 13.76
C ILE A 128 -8.17 -5.92 13.00
N LEU A 129 -8.17 -5.94 11.67
CA LEU A 129 -6.97 -6.19 10.87
C LEU A 129 -5.96 -5.05 10.98
N ILE A 130 -6.37 -3.81 10.76
CA ILE A 130 -5.50 -2.64 10.80
C ILE A 130 -4.96 -2.44 12.22
N GLY A 131 -5.83 -2.53 13.22
CA GLY A 131 -5.44 -2.38 14.62
C GLY A 131 -4.49 -3.48 15.08
N PHE A 132 -4.68 -4.73 14.61
CA PHE A 132 -3.77 -5.83 14.89
C PHE A 132 -2.39 -5.61 14.26
N LEU A 133 -2.34 -5.14 13.01
CA LEU A 133 -1.08 -4.76 12.36
C LEU A 133 -0.37 -3.65 13.14
N MET A 134 -1.07 -2.58 13.49
CA MET A 134 -0.50 -1.48 14.28
C MET A 134 0.01 -1.95 15.64
N PHE A 135 -0.76 -2.81 16.31
CA PHE A 135 -0.40 -3.37 17.60
C PHE A 135 0.89 -4.22 17.53
N ILE A 136 0.99 -5.11 16.54
CA ILE A 136 2.20 -5.91 16.32
C ILE A 136 3.40 -5.01 15.99
N LEU A 137 3.25 -4.01 15.13
CA LEU A 137 4.33 -3.08 14.79
C LEU A 137 4.87 -2.36 16.03
N ILE A 138 4.01 -1.95 16.94
CA ILE A 138 4.44 -1.28 18.18
C ILE A 138 5.13 -2.28 19.13
N ILE A 139 4.64 -3.51 19.24
CA ILE A 139 5.24 -4.53 20.12
C ILE A 139 6.63 -4.93 19.62
N VAL A 140 6.75 -5.22 18.32
CA VAL A 140 7.98 -5.75 17.73
C VAL A 140 9.03 -4.65 17.55
N ALA A 141 8.65 -3.53 16.94
CA ALA A 141 9.56 -2.46 16.57
C ALA A 141 9.54 -1.25 17.53
N GLY A 142 8.67 -1.23 18.54
CA GLY A 142 8.62 -0.19 19.56
C GLY A 142 8.46 1.21 18.96
N ARG A 143 9.42 2.10 19.25
CA ARG A 143 9.41 3.47 18.72
C ARG A 143 9.47 3.52 17.19
N GLN A 144 10.24 2.64 16.58
CA GLN A 144 10.35 2.56 15.12
C GLN A 144 9.01 2.16 14.49
N GLY A 145 8.31 1.18 15.09
CA GLY A 145 6.97 0.79 14.66
C GLY A 145 5.96 1.93 14.74
N ALA A 146 6.00 2.74 15.80
CA ALA A 146 5.15 3.92 15.91
C ALA A 146 5.46 4.98 14.84
N LEU A 147 6.73 5.20 14.52
CA LEU A 147 7.14 6.09 13.42
C LEU A 147 6.67 5.55 12.06
N THR A 148 6.76 4.24 11.84
CA THR A 148 6.25 3.60 10.61
C THR A 148 4.75 3.84 10.45
N ILE A 149 3.97 3.62 11.52
CA ILE A 149 2.51 3.87 11.50
C ILE A 149 2.23 5.33 11.16
N LEU A 150 2.91 6.25 11.81
CA LEU A 150 2.74 7.69 11.57
C LEU A 150 3.06 8.06 10.12
N THR A 151 4.17 7.55 9.59
CA THR A 151 4.60 7.80 8.21
C THR A 151 3.59 7.24 7.20
N VAL A 152 3.07 6.04 7.42
CA VAL A 152 2.02 5.44 6.58
C VAL A 152 0.76 6.29 6.60
N ILE A 153 0.30 6.74 7.78
CA ILE A 153 -0.89 7.60 7.90
C ILE A 153 -0.67 8.91 7.12
N PHE A 154 0.49 9.54 7.27
CA PHE A 154 0.81 10.77 6.51
C PHE A 154 0.82 10.52 5.00
N ASN A 155 1.44 9.44 4.53
CA ASN A 155 1.48 9.12 3.11
C ASN A 155 0.08 8.87 2.54
N VAL A 156 -0.77 8.11 3.27
CA VAL A 156 -2.16 7.88 2.86
C VAL A 156 -2.96 9.19 2.83
N ALA A 157 -2.79 10.06 3.83
CA ALA A 157 -3.47 11.35 3.87
C ALA A 157 -3.05 12.25 2.70
N ILE A 158 -1.75 12.32 2.41
CA ILE A 158 -1.20 13.11 1.29
C ILE A 158 -1.71 12.56 -0.04
N PHE A 159 -1.72 11.24 -0.20
CA PHE A 159 -2.27 10.59 -1.38
C PHE A 159 -3.75 10.95 -1.59
N ALA A 160 -4.56 10.81 -0.54
CA ALA A 160 -5.99 11.14 -0.59
C ALA A 160 -6.24 12.63 -0.92
N ILE A 161 -5.48 13.54 -0.32
CA ILE A 161 -5.57 14.98 -0.60
C ILE A 161 -5.12 15.29 -2.03
N GLY A 162 -4.03 14.63 -2.49
CA GLY A 162 -3.53 14.77 -3.86
C GLY A 162 -4.60 14.38 -4.88
N PHE A 163 -5.19 13.22 -4.72
CA PHE A 163 -6.26 12.75 -5.61
C PHE A 163 -7.53 13.60 -5.54
N TRP A 164 -7.90 14.06 -4.35
CA TRP A 164 -9.07 14.95 -4.23
C TRP A 164 -8.87 16.26 -4.98
N LYS A 165 -7.68 16.84 -4.91
CA LYS A 165 -7.35 18.06 -5.65
C LYS A 165 -7.17 17.83 -7.15
N ALA A 166 -6.75 16.63 -7.56
CA ALA A 166 -6.55 16.30 -8.97
C ALA A 166 -7.86 16.02 -9.73
N GLY A 167 -8.98 15.83 -9.03
CA GLY A 167 -10.27 15.54 -9.65
C GLY A 167 -10.76 16.55 -10.69
N ASP A 168 -10.15 17.76 -10.72
CA ASP A 168 -10.43 18.83 -11.66
C ASP A 168 -9.24 19.15 -12.61
N THR A 169 -8.11 18.43 -12.50
CA THR A 169 -6.87 18.80 -13.20
C THR A 169 -6.43 17.68 -14.15
N SER A 170 -6.22 18.01 -15.41
CA SER A 170 -5.79 17.10 -16.48
C SER A 170 -4.34 16.58 -16.36
N ASN A 171 -3.52 17.04 -15.44
CA ASN A 171 -2.09 16.72 -15.36
C ASN A 171 -1.78 15.70 -14.25
N VAL A 172 -2.16 14.43 -14.47
CA VAL A 172 -1.94 13.33 -13.52
C VAL A 172 -0.44 13.09 -13.28
N LEU A 173 0.38 13.14 -14.32
CA LEU A 173 1.82 12.90 -14.23
C LEU A 173 2.54 13.96 -13.37
N GLU A 174 2.19 15.23 -13.53
CA GLU A 174 2.78 16.31 -12.72
C GLU A 174 2.41 16.17 -11.24
N MET A 175 1.14 15.83 -10.95
CA MET A 175 0.70 15.57 -9.60
C MET A 175 1.46 14.38 -8.98
N CYS A 176 1.53 13.25 -9.68
CA CYS A 176 2.22 12.07 -9.19
C CYS A 176 3.72 12.29 -9.00
N SER A 177 4.37 13.06 -9.88
CA SER A 177 5.78 13.43 -9.73
C SER A 177 6.03 14.23 -8.44
N ARG A 178 5.15 15.18 -8.12
CA ARG A 178 5.23 15.95 -6.85
C ARG A 178 4.99 15.05 -5.64
N LEU A 179 4.02 14.13 -5.72
CA LEU A 179 3.72 13.18 -4.66
C LEU A 179 4.89 12.23 -4.40
N VAL A 180 5.55 11.73 -5.44
CA VAL A 180 6.70 10.81 -5.34
C VAL A 180 7.86 11.47 -4.60
N ILE A 181 8.20 12.73 -4.91
CA ILE A 181 9.22 13.47 -4.19
C ILE A 181 8.85 13.63 -2.71
N LEU A 182 7.59 13.98 -2.45
CA LEU A 182 7.09 14.17 -1.09
C LEU A 182 7.12 12.86 -0.30
N PHE A 183 6.68 11.76 -0.90
CA PHE A 183 6.71 10.42 -0.28
C PHE A 183 8.14 9.96 0.02
N ALA A 184 9.08 10.14 -0.92
CA ALA A 184 10.47 9.80 -0.69
C ALA A 184 11.04 10.55 0.51
N VAL A 185 10.84 11.86 0.58
CA VAL A 185 11.35 12.68 1.67
C VAL A 185 10.67 12.33 3.01
N ILE A 186 9.34 12.29 3.06
CA ILE A 186 8.60 12.04 4.29
C ILE A 186 8.90 10.65 4.83
N THR A 187 8.90 9.63 3.96
CA THR A 187 9.15 8.26 4.39
C THR A 187 10.57 8.09 4.89
N LEU A 188 11.56 8.52 4.12
CA LEU A 188 12.95 8.29 4.48
C LEU A 188 13.38 9.14 5.68
N VAL A 189 12.99 10.40 5.72
CA VAL A 189 13.31 11.29 6.86
C VAL A 189 12.51 10.90 8.10
N GLY A 190 11.25 10.54 7.94
CA GLY A 190 10.39 10.09 9.05
C GLY A 190 10.89 8.83 9.73
N LEU A 191 11.36 7.84 8.95
CA LEU A 191 11.84 6.56 9.46
C LEU A 191 13.29 6.61 9.95
N ASN A 192 14.17 7.26 9.20
CA ASN A 192 15.63 7.21 9.44
C ASN A 192 16.20 8.50 10.05
N GLY A 193 15.38 9.55 10.19
CA GLY A 193 15.82 10.85 10.70
C GLY A 193 16.67 11.64 9.70
N ILE A 194 17.12 12.83 10.12
CA ILE A 194 17.91 13.74 9.29
C ILE A 194 19.40 13.38 9.41
N HIS A 195 19.84 12.42 8.62
CA HIS A 195 21.22 11.95 8.57
C HIS A 195 21.76 12.01 7.14
N LYS A 196 23.10 12.04 6.97
CA LYS A 196 23.73 12.00 5.64
C LYS A 196 23.30 10.79 4.82
N LYS A 197 23.21 9.61 5.45
CA LYS A 197 22.75 8.37 4.82
C LYS A 197 21.31 8.47 4.32
N THR A 198 20.45 9.17 5.05
CA THR A 198 19.05 9.39 4.66
C THR A 198 18.94 10.26 3.42
N TRP A 199 19.68 11.36 3.38
CA TRP A 199 19.73 12.20 2.20
C TRP A 199 20.38 11.51 1.01
N ALA A 200 21.41 10.67 1.24
CA ALA A 200 21.98 9.85 0.18
C ALA A 200 20.93 8.91 -0.42
N ALA A 201 20.11 8.25 0.40
CA ALA A 201 19.02 7.42 -0.07
C ALA A 201 17.96 8.23 -0.85
N VAL A 202 17.56 9.41 -0.35
CA VAL A 202 16.60 10.29 -1.06
C VAL A 202 17.14 10.67 -2.45
N PHE A 203 18.37 11.18 -2.54
CA PHE A 203 18.95 11.57 -3.84
C PHE A 203 19.10 10.36 -4.76
N THR A 204 19.56 9.22 -4.26
CA THR A 204 19.65 8.00 -5.05
C THR A 204 18.27 7.61 -5.62
N THR A 205 17.24 7.58 -4.79
CA THR A 205 15.88 7.23 -5.22
C THR A 205 15.40 8.16 -6.32
N LEU A 206 15.54 9.48 -6.15
CA LEU A 206 15.10 10.44 -7.15
C LEU A 206 15.90 10.35 -8.46
N ILE A 207 17.23 10.15 -8.40
CA ILE A 207 18.06 9.98 -9.60
C ILE A 207 17.66 8.73 -10.36
N VAL A 208 17.47 7.63 -9.66
CA VAL A 208 17.09 6.35 -10.31
C VAL A 208 15.69 6.44 -10.91
N LEU A 209 14.73 7.10 -10.22
CA LEU A 209 13.39 7.33 -10.77
C LEU A 209 13.44 8.14 -12.07
N VAL A 210 14.22 9.20 -12.12
CA VAL A 210 14.41 9.98 -13.38
C VAL A 210 15.03 9.11 -14.47
N MET A 211 15.98 8.24 -14.12
CA MET A 211 16.62 7.35 -15.10
C MET A 211 15.64 6.31 -15.65
N ILE A 212 14.83 5.66 -14.79
CA ILE A 212 13.85 4.68 -15.27
C ILE A 212 12.75 5.32 -16.11
N MET A 213 12.36 6.56 -15.79
CA MET A 213 11.44 7.32 -16.63
C MET A 213 12.03 7.59 -18.02
N GLY A 214 13.30 8.00 -18.09
CA GLY A 214 13.98 8.17 -19.36
C GLY A 214 14.13 6.86 -20.17
N ILE A 215 14.38 5.73 -19.49
CA ILE A 215 14.40 4.40 -20.14
C ILE A 215 13.02 4.06 -20.67
N PHE A 216 11.98 4.32 -19.88
CA PHE A 216 10.61 4.05 -20.26
C PHE A 216 10.17 4.91 -21.47
N ASP A 217 10.51 6.21 -21.49
CA ASP A 217 10.27 7.09 -22.63
C ASP A 217 10.90 6.55 -23.92
N VAL A 218 12.14 6.05 -23.83
CA VAL A 218 12.82 5.42 -24.97
C VAL A 218 12.08 4.15 -25.42
N VAL A 219 11.61 3.33 -24.49
CA VAL A 219 10.87 2.09 -24.81
C VAL A 219 9.55 2.41 -25.49
N ILE A 220 8.76 3.36 -24.94
CA ILE A 220 7.48 3.76 -25.56
C ILE A 220 7.68 4.33 -26.97
N HIS A 221 8.70 5.18 -27.13
CA HIS A 221 8.95 5.82 -28.43
C HIS A 221 9.34 4.82 -29.55
N HIS A 222 9.87 3.65 -29.17
CA HIS A 222 10.28 2.60 -30.12
C HIS A 222 9.30 1.42 -30.17
N ALA A 223 8.43 1.28 -29.20
CA ALA A 223 7.39 0.25 -29.21
C ALA A 223 6.21 0.75 -30.03
N GLU A 224 5.96 0.12 -31.15
CA GLU A 224 4.72 0.31 -31.91
C GLU A 224 3.55 -0.14 -31.01
N ASP A 225 2.79 0.82 -30.48
CA ASP A 225 1.53 0.66 -29.75
C ASP A 225 1.56 -0.38 -28.60
N LEU A 226 1.76 0.08 -27.37
CA LEU A 226 1.64 -0.77 -26.17
C LEU A 226 0.20 -1.28 -25.89
N GLY A 227 -0.75 -0.92 -26.78
CA GLY A 227 -2.10 -1.46 -26.73
C GLY A 227 -2.93 -1.01 -25.52
N TYR A 228 -2.80 0.26 -25.11
CA TYR A 228 -3.59 0.86 -24.01
C TYR A 228 -5.11 0.71 -24.17
N SER A 229 -5.59 0.45 -25.40
CA SER A 229 -7.00 0.19 -25.68
C SER A 229 -7.58 -1.01 -24.91
N THR A 230 -6.72 -1.85 -24.35
CA THR A 230 -7.10 -3.03 -23.57
C THR A 230 -7.11 -2.78 -22.06
N MET A 231 -6.62 -1.64 -21.60
CA MET A 231 -6.73 -1.22 -20.20
C MET A 231 -8.18 -0.84 -19.89
N GLU A 232 -8.74 -1.43 -18.85
CA GLU A 232 -10.10 -1.13 -18.42
C GLU A 232 -10.22 0.35 -18.03
N TYR A 233 -11.26 1.02 -18.53
CA TYR A 233 -11.64 2.42 -18.21
C TYR A 233 -10.76 3.55 -18.79
N LEU A 234 -9.78 3.27 -19.65
CA LEU A 234 -8.99 4.33 -20.29
C LEU A 234 -9.69 5.04 -21.46
N GLY A 235 -10.81 4.53 -21.94
CA GLY A 235 -11.53 5.10 -23.10
C GLY A 235 -12.05 6.54 -22.96
N SER A 236 -12.02 7.13 -21.77
CA SER A 236 -12.42 8.51 -21.49
C SER A 236 -11.26 9.43 -21.10
N ILE A 237 -10.02 8.94 -21.12
CA ILE A 237 -8.84 9.67 -20.66
C ILE A 237 -8.04 10.14 -21.86
N GLU A 238 -7.74 11.44 -21.91
CA GLU A 238 -7.09 12.08 -23.06
C GLU A 238 -5.64 11.60 -23.27
N ASN A 239 -4.90 11.23 -22.18
CA ASN A 239 -3.50 10.82 -22.23
C ASN A 239 -3.22 9.54 -21.42
N PRO A 240 -3.41 8.34 -22.00
CA PRO A 240 -3.09 7.07 -21.34
C PRO A 240 -1.60 6.94 -20.98
N ASP A 241 -0.70 7.53 -21.78
CA ASP A 241 0.73 7.53 -21.52
C ASP A 241 1.08 8.20 -20.17
N GLU A 242 0.45 9.32 -19.84
CA GLU A 242 0.71 10.03 -18.57
C GLU A 242 0.31 9.19 -17.36
N ILE A 243 -0.76 8.42 -17.47
CA ILE A 243 -1.19 7.53 -16.38
C ILE A 243 -0.22 6.40 -16.19
N PHE A 244 0.24 5.80 -17.27
CA PHE A 244 1.20 4.71 -17.22
C PHE A 244 2.57 5.18 -16.68
N HIS A 245 3.01 6.38 -17.06
CA HIS A 245 4.18 7.04 -16.47
C HIS A 245 4.01 7.26 -14.96
N ALA A 246 2.85 7.77 -14.55
CA ALA A 246 2.55 7.99 -13.14
C ALA A 246 2.52 6.68 -12.33
N GLU A 247 2.02 5.61 -12.92
CA GLU A 247 2.00 4.28 -12.33
C GLU A 247 3.41 3.74 -12.09
N ILE A 248 4.30 3.82 -13.10
CA ILE A 248 5.71 3.42 -12.98
C ILE A 248 6.44 4.24 -11.92
N LEU A 249 6.18 5.56 -11.83
CA LEU A 249 6.79 6.42 -10.82
C LEU A 249 6.42 6.00 -9.40
N ILE A 250 5.14 5.72 -9.16
CA ILE A 250 4.67 5.39 -7.82
C ILE A 250 5.08 3.97 -7.44
N SER A 251 4.96 3.01 -8.34
CA SER A 251 5.30 1.61 -8.07
C SER A 251 6.80 1.41 -7.92
N GLY A 252 7.61 2.02 -8.79
CA GLY A 252 9.06 1.98 -8.73
C GLY A 252 9.64 2.64 -7.48
N LEU A 253 8.98 3.68 -6.94
CA LEU A 253 9.44 4.40 -5.76
C LEU A 253 9.72 3.46 -4.58
N GLY A 254 8.79 2.56 -4.26
CA GLY A 254 8.92 1.67 -3.10
C GLY A 254 10.14 0.77 -3.19
N ALA A 255 10.28 0.03 -4.28
CA ALA A 255 11.35 -0.93 -4.48
C ALA A 255 12.74 -0.27 -4.53
N ILE A 256 12.86 0.86 -5.27
CA ILE A 256 14.11 1.61 -5.38
C ILE A 256 14.52 2.22 -4.04
N MET A 257 13.55 2.74 -3.28
CA MET A 257 13.78 3.36 -1.98
C MET A 257 14.34 2.36 -0.97
N ASP A 258 13.83 1.13 -0.95
CA ASP A 258 14.29 0.08 -0.02
C ASP A 258 15.75 -0.31 -0.31
N VAL A 259 16.11 -0.47 -1.58
CA VAL A 259 17.50 -0.76 -2.00
C VAL A 259 18.42 0.40 -1.65
N ALA A 260 18.01 1.63 -1.95
CA ALA A 260 18.80 2.82 -1.66
C ALA A 260 19.08 2.99 -0.16
N VAL A 261 18.06 2.75 0.69
CA VAL A 261 18.21 2.83 2.16
C VAL A 261 19.14 1.74 2.68
N ALA A 262 18.95 0.50 2.24
CA ALA A 262 19.74 -0.63 2.71
C ALA A 262 21.23 -0.44 2.39
N ILE A 263 21.55 -0.03 1.16
CA ILE A 263 22.94 0.24 0.76
C ILE A 263 23.49 1.45 1.49
N ALA A 264 22.77 2.57 1.55
CA ALA A 264 23.24 3.78 2.23
C ALA A 264 23.48 3.56 3.73
N ALA A 265 22.63 2.78 4.39
CA ALA A 265 22.80 2.44 5.80
C ALA A 265 24.03 1.55 6.02
N SER A 266 24.18 0.50 5.23
CA SER A 266 25.31 -0.44 5.33
C SER A 266 26.66 0.23 5.05
N LEU A 267 26.75 1.04 3.99
CA LEU A 267 27.96 1.78 3.66
C LEU A 267 28.31 2.82 4.73
N SER A 268 27.28 3.49 5.29
CA SER A 268 27.50 4.43 6.41
C SER A 268 28.08 3.73 7.63
N GLU A 269 27.64 2.51 7.94
CA GLU A 269 28.15 1.72 9.04
C GLU A 269 29.60 1.26 8.79
N ILE A 270 29.93 0.85 7.56
CA ILE A 270 31.31 0.48 7.18
C ILE A 270 32.24 1.66 7.37
N VAL A 271 31.87 2.86 6.90
CA VAL A 271 32.72 4.06 7.05
C VAL A 271 32.82 4.50 8.52
N GLU A 272 31.77 4.32 9.33
CA GLU A 272 31.84 4.62 10.78
C GLU A 272 32.79 3.69 11.52
N LYS A 273 32.83 2.39 11.15
CA LYS A 273 33.73 1.40 11.76
C LYS A 273 35.16 1.45 11.21
N LYS A 274 35.33 1.76 9.92
CA LYS A 274 36.64 1.86 9.23
C LYS A 274 36.71 3.18 8.45
N PRO A 275 37.09 4.30 9.12
CA PRO A 275 37.14 5.65 8.45
C PRO A 275 38.14 5.73 7.29
N GLU A 276 39.15 4.87 7.27
CA GLU A 276 40.21 4.83 6.23
C GLU A 276 39.83 3.97 5.01
N VAL A 277 38.59 3.47 4.94
CA VAL A 277 38.14 2.65 3.82
C VAL A 277 38.26 3.41 2.49
N THR A 278 38.85 2.75 1.50
CA THR A 278 38.98 3.31 0.15
C THR A 278 37.65 3.24 -0.61
N PHE A 279 37.47 4.11 -1.62
CA PHE A 279 36.29 4.07 -2.47
C PHE A 279 36.09 2.70 -3.14
N LEU A 280 37.20 2.08 -3.59
CA LEU A 280 37.13 0.77 -4.26
C LEU A 280 36.66 -0.35 -3.31
N GLU A 281 37.17 -0.37 -2.06
CA GLU A 281 36.69 -1.32 -1.04
C GLU A 281 35.23 -1.08 -0.71
N LEU A 282 34.81 0.19 -0.59
CA LEU A 282 33.44 0.56 -0.31
C LEU A 282 32.51 0.16 -1.46
N PHE A 283 32.96 0.37 -2.72
CA PHE A 283 32.21 -0.04 -3.92
C PHE A 283 32.05 -1.57 -3.97
N LYS A 284 33.14 -2.32 -3.69
CA LYS A 284 33.08 -3.79 -3.67
C LYS A 284 32.11 -4.30 -2.59
N SER A 285 32.19 -3.76 -1.38
CA SER A 285 31.29 -4.14 -0.29
C SER A 285 29.82 -3.77 -0.60
N GLY A 286 29.58 -2.58 -1.14
CA GLY A 286 28.23 -2.13 -1.53
C GLY A 286 27.62 -2.99 -2.64
N ARG A 287 28.46 -3.45 -3.58
CA ARG A 287 28.04 -4.36 -4.66
C ARG A 287 27.63 -5.73 -4.12
N GLU A 288 28.40 -6.30 -3.19
CA GLU A 288 28.05 -7.58 -2.55
C GLU A 288 26.71 -7.47 -1.80
N ILE A 289 26.52 -6.41 -1.01
CA ILE A 289 25.25 -6.13 -0.33
C ILE A 289 24.11 -5.98 -1.35
N GLY A 290 24.37 -5.26 -2.45
CA GLY A 290 23.39 -5.06 -3.52
C GLY A 290 22.96 -6.37 -4.18
N TYR A 291 23.86 -7.32 -4.39
CA TYR A 291 23.55 -8.63 -4.98
C TYR A 291 22.59 -9.44 -4.11
N ASP A 292 22.79 -9.42 -2.79
CA ASP A 292 21.91 -10.12 -1.85
C ASP A 292 20.48 -9.57 -1.87
N ILE A 293 20.33 -8.24 -2.03
CA ILE A 293 19.02 -7.57 -2.03
C ILE A 293 18.35 -7.69 -3.40
N MET A 294 19.10 -7.50 -4.50
CA MET A 294 18.56 -7.45 -5.86
C MET A 294 17.73 -8.68 -6.21
N GLY A 295 18.25 -9.88 -5.94
CA GLY A 295 17.59 -11.13 -6.28
C GLY A 295 16.24 -11.29 -5.59
N THR A 296 16.16 -10.93 -4.32
CA THR A 296 14.91 -11.00 -3.54
C THR A 296 13.91 -9.95 -4.00
N MET A 297 14.35 -8.72 -4.25
CA MET A 297 13.47 -7.62 -4.66
C MET A 297 12.85 -7.85 -6.05
N ILE A 298 13.63 -8.32 -7.03
CA ILE A 298 13.12 -8.66 -8.37
C ILE A 298 12.08 -9.79 -8.28
N ASN A 299 12.33 -10.81 -7.45
CA ASN A 299 11.34 -11.88 -7.23
C ASN A 299 10.06 -11.37 -6.56
N VAL A 300 10.15 -10.44 -5.59
CA VAL A 300 8.97 -9.81 -4.99
C VAL A 300 8.15 -9.08 -6.05
N LEU A 301 8.80 -8.29 -6.93
CA LEU A 301 8.11 -7.63 -8.04
C LEU A 301 7.43 -8.64 -8.98
N LEU A 302 8.12 -9.74 -9.31
CA LEU A 302 7.55 -10.80 -10.15
C LEU A 302 6.30 -11.41 -9.53
N PHE A 303 6.31 -11.69 -8.20
CA PHE A 303 5.14 -12.23 -7.52
C PHE A 303 4.00 -11.22 -7.43
N VAL A 304 4.28 -9.95 -7.19
CA VAL A 304 3.27 -8.88 -7.19
C VAL A 304 2.63 -8.75 -8.58
N PHE A 305 3.43 -8.72 -9.63
CA PHE A 305 2.99 -8.76 -11.02
C PHE A 305 2.09 -9.98 -11.30
N GLY A 306 2.54 -11.19 -10.94
CA GLY A 306 1.78 -12.42 -11.11
C GLY A 306 0.45 -12.42 -10.34
N CYS A 307 0.45 -11.95 -9.10
CA CYS A 307 -0.77 -11.83 -8.31
C CYS A 307 -1.83 -10.91 -8.95
N GLY A 308 -1.42 -9.84 -9.62
CA GLY A 308 -2.32 -8.96 -10.36
C GLY A 308 -2.88 -9.61 -11.62
N LEU A 309 -2.03 -10.32 -12.37
CA LEU A 309 -2.41 -10.93 -13.65
C LEU A 309 -3.28 -12.18 -13.52
N ILE A 310 -3.03 -13.06 -12.54
CA ILE A 310 -3.72 -14.35 -12.43
C ILE A 310 -5.25 -14.19 -12.37
N PRO A 311 -5.84 -13.37 -11.48
CA PRO A 311 -7.28 -13.18 -11.44
C PRO A 311 -7.85 -12.63 -12.74
N MET A 312 -7.17 -11.66 -13.35
CA MET A 312 -7.59 -11.06 -14.62
C MET A 312 -7.58 -12.08 -15.75
N CYS A 313 -6.51 -12.88 -15.87
CA CYS A 313 -6.44 -13.96 -16.86
C CYS A 313 -7.55 -14.98 -16.69
N LEU A 314 -7.80 -15.43 -15.45
CA LEU A 314 -8.85 -16.41 -15.15
C LEU A 314 -10.25 -15.90 -15.52
N ILE A 315 -10.56 -14.64 -15.16
CA ILE A 315 -11.86 -14.03 -15.49
C ILE A 315 -12.04 -13.93 -17.01
N ARG A 316 -11.02 -13.46 -17.73
CA ARG A 316 -11.08 -13.33 -19.19
C ARG A 316 -11.18 -14.70 -19.90
N MET A 317 -10.41 -15.67 -19.43
CA MET A 317 -10.51 -17.04 -19.95
C MET A 317 -11.89 -17.64 -19.71
N ASN A 318 -12.51 -17.31 -18.57
CA ASN A 318 -13.88 -17.73 -18.27
C ASN A 318 -14.93 -17.05 -19.16
N ASN A 319 -14.62 -15.91 -19.72
CA ASN A 319 -15.42 -15.18 -20.72
C ASN A 319 -15.03 -15.54 -22.18
N ASP A 320 -14.49 -16.74 -22.39
CA ASP A 320 -14.11 -17.29 -23.71
C ASP A 320 -12.99 -16.55 -24.46
N VAL A 321 -12.22 -15.70 -23.76
CA VAL A 321 -11.02 -15.08 -24.33
C VAL A 321 -9.88 -16.09 -24.30
N SER A 322 -9.25 -16.36 -25.44
CA SER A 322 -8.12 -17.31 -25.49
C SER A 322 -6.92 -16.80 -24.71
N LEU A 323 -6.17 -17.71 -24.05
CA LEU A 323 -4.96 -17.34 -23.33
C LEU A 323 -3.94 -16.59 -24.22
N ILE A 324 -3.82 -16.98 -25.48
CA ILE A 324 -2.93 -16.33 -26.45
C ILE A 324 -3.36 -14.86 -26.68
N THR A 325 -4.65 -14.62 -26.77
CA THR A 325 -5.20 -13.27 -26.90
C THR A 325 -4.91 -12.42 -25.65
N ILE A 326 -5.07 -13.00 -24.46
CA ILE A 326 -4.75 -12.34 -23.18
C ILE A 326 -3.27 -11.97 -23.14
N ILE A 327 -2.39 -12.92 -23.46
CA ILE A 327 -0.94 -12.69 -23.49
C ILE A 327 -0.57 -11.56 -24.47
N LYS A 328 -1.18 -11.51 -25.65
CA LYS A 328 -0.86 -10.49 -26.65
C LYS A 328 -1.36 -9.10 -26.29
N LEU A 329 -2.51 -9.00 -25.65
CA LEU A 329 -3.19 -7.71 -25.45
C LEU A 329 -2.98 -7.11 -24.04
N HIS A 330 -2.90 -7.94 -22.99
CA HIS A 330 -2.92 -7.44 -21.62
C HIS A 330 -1.59 -7.59 -20.87
N ILE A 331 -0.74 -8.53 -21.29
CA ILE A 331 0.54 -8.75 -20.61
C ILE A 331 1.62 -7.73 -20.99
N PRO A 332 1.70 -7.19 -22.23
CA PRO A 332 2.84 -6.36 -22.63
C PRO A 332 3.05 -5.12 -21.74
N CYS A 333 1.99 -4.38 -21.41
CA CYS A 333 2.08 -3.20 -20.55
C CYS A 333 2.59 -3.55 -19.15
N GLU A 334 2.00 -4.56 -18.54
CA GLU A 334 2.35 -5.02 -17.20
C GLU A 334 3.77 -5.61 -17.16
N LEU A 335 4.17 -6.33 -18.20
CA LEU A 335 5.52 -6.86 -18.33
C LEU A 335 6.55 -5.73 -18.52
N CYS A 336 6.21 -4.71 -19.31
CA CYS A 336 7.06 -3.53 -19.49
C CYS A 336 7.29 -2.84 -18.15
N ARG A 337 6.24 -2.62 -17.34
CA ARG A 337 6.33 -2.06 -16.01
C ARG A 337 7.26 -2.87 -15.12
N PHE A 338 7.05 -4.19 -15.03
CA PHE A 338 7.90 -5.09 -14.24
C PHE A 338 9.38 -5.01 -14.66
N LEU A 339 9.66 -4.99 -15.97
CA LEU A 339 11.04 -4.92 -16.48
C LEU A 339 11.70 -3.58 -16.17
N VAL A 340 11.01 -2.47 -16.37
CA VAL A 340 11.53 -1.12 -16.08
C VAL A 340 11.81 -0.95 -14.59
N GLU A 341 10.91 -1.39 -13.73
CA GLU A 341 11.12 -1.38 -12.27
C GLU A 341 12.29 -2.28 -11.84
N SER A 342 12.43 -3.45 -12.46
CA SER A 342 13.55 -4.37 -12.21
C SER A 342 14.89 -3.75 -12.63
N ILE A 343 14.93 -3.05 -13.76
CA ILE A 343 16.11 -2.27 -14.19
C ILE A 343 16.41 -1.18 -13.16
N GLY A 344 15.38 -0.50 -12.64
CA GLY A 344 15.52 0.50 -11.58
C GLY A 344 16.20 -0.05 -10.32
N ILE A 345 15.81 -1.25 -9.87
CA ILE A 345 16.45 -1.93 -8.73
C ILE A 345 17.94 -2.18 -9.00
N VAL A 346 18.28 -2.67 -10.20
CA VAL A 346 19.68 -2.93 -10.58
C VAL A 346 20.49 -1.63 -10.62
N LEU A 347 19.93 -0.57 -11.21
CA LEU A 347 20.58 0.74 -11.28
C LEU A 347 20.71 1.42 -9.92
N ALA A 348 19.77 1.17 -9.00
CA ALA A 348 19.84 1.71 -7.64
C ALA A 348 21.11 1.29 -6.91
N ILE A 349 21.68 0.12 -7.19
CA ILE A 349 22.88 -0.38 -6.52
C ILE A 349 24.09 0.52 -6.80
N PRO A 350 24.59 0.67 -8.04
CA PRO A 350 25.78 1.48 -8.31
C PRO A 350 25.55 2.96 -7.99
N ILE A 351 24.34 3.48 -8.22
CA ILE A 351 24.02 4.89 -7.94
C ILE A 351 24.01 5.15 -6.43
N SER A 352 23.41 4.25 -5.64
CA SER A 352 23.43 4.39 -4.18
C SER A 352 24.85 4.34 -3.61
N ILE A 353 25.72 3.46 -4.14
CA ILE A 353 27.11 3.39 -3.73
C ILE A 353 27.84 4.70 -4.04
N LEU A 354 27.67 5.22 -5.25
CA LEU A 354 28.32 6.47 -5.68
C LEU A 354 27.82 7.66 -4.83
N VAL A 355 26.50 7.87 -4.75
CA VAL A 355 25.91 9.00 -4.01
C VAL A 355 26.28 8.93 -2.54
N THR A 356 26.16 7.75 -1.92
CA THR A 356 26.48 7.57 -0.51
C THR A 356 27.97 7.80 -0.23
N SER A 357 28.87 7.29 -1.07
CA SER A 357 30.31 7.47 -0.93
C SER A 357 30.70 8.96 -1.03
N VAL A 358 30.12 9.70 -1.96
CA VAL A 358 30.33 11.13 -2.11
C VAL A 358 29.82 11.89 -0.87
N MET A 359 28.61 11.63 -0.43
CA MET A 359 27.98 12.35 0.68
C MET A 359 28.62 12.07 2.04
N ILE A 360 29.12 10.86 2.26
CA ILE A 360 29.78 10.51 3.54
C ILE A 360 31.21 11.02 3.61
N LYS A 361 31.96 11.00 2.49
CA LYS A 361 33.35 11.47 2.42
C LYS A 361 33.51 12.99 2.31
N VAL A 362 32.48 13.75 1.95
CA VAL A 362 32.58 15.20 1.84
C VAL A 362 32.56 15.84 3.24
N PRO A 363 33.69 16.41 3.74
CA PRO A 363 33.71 17.10 5.02
C PRO A 363 33.03 18.45 4.86
N GLY A 364 31.98 18.71 5.60
CA GLY A 364 31.54 20.10 5.80
C GLY A 364 30.05 20.40 5.79
N MET A 365 29.19 19.58 5.22
CA MET A 365 27.79 19.97 5.07
C MET A 365 26.93 19.87 6.36
N PHE A 366 27.34 19.06 7.36
CA PHE A 366 26.62 18.92 8.62
C PHE A 366 27.55 18.85 9.84
N HIS A 367 28.18 19.97 10.18
CA HIS A 367 29.14 20.07 11.31
C HIS A 367 28.48 20.03 12.71
N ARG A 368 27.19 19.83 12.83
CA ARG A 368 26.47 19.94 14.12
C ARG A 368 26.48 18.71 15.02
N GLN A 369 26.86 17.54 14.54
CA GLN A 369 26.80 16.30 15.36
C GLN A 369 28.03 16.00 16.22
N LYS A 370 29.20 16.51 15.91
CA LYS A 370 30.41 16.28 16.73
C LYS A 370 30.42 17.06 18.06
N LYS A 371 29.66 18.17 18.16
CA LYS A 371 29.61 18.99 19.38
C LYS A 371 28.71 18.39 20.47
N ALA A 372 27.66 17.64 20.11
CA ALA A 372 26.77 17.03 21.08
C ALA A 372 27.36 15.81 21.82
N ARG A 373 28.27 15.06 21.17
CA ARG A 373 28.95 13.93 21.81
C ARG A 373 30.09 14.34 22.76
N LYS A 374 30.73 15.49 22.52
CA LYS A 374 31.78 16.00 23.43
C LYS A 374 31.22 16.51 24.77
N VAL A 375 29.99 17.09 24.75
CA VAL A 375 29.36 17.59 25.97
C VAL A 375 28.82 16.46 26.87
N GLN A 376 28.54 15.29 26.31
CA GLN A 376 28.13 14.12 27.12
C GLN A 376 29.29 13.28 27.66
N GLY A 377 30.52 13.47 27.18
CA GLY A 377 31.74 12.77 27.62
C GLY A 377 32.48 13.45 28.74
N GLU A 378 32.31 14.77 28.90
CA GLU A 378 33.06 15.56 29.92
C GLU A 378 32.28 15.75 31.26
N GLY A 379 31.10 15.14 31.37
CA GLY A 379 30.32 15.17 32.63
C GLY A 379 30.43 13.92 33.50
N LYS A 380 31.48 13.10 33.33
CA LYS A 380 31.81 11.95 34.21
C LYS A 380 33.29 11.95 34.50
N CYS A 381 33.74 12.79 35.38
CA CYS A 381 34.84 12.59 36.31
C CYS A 381 34.34 13.00 37.68
#